data_5acced58a1d2ce62f2a0b9c1354edb98
#
_entry.id   5acced58a1d2ce62f2a0b9c1354edb98
#
_cell.length_a   1.000
_cell.length_b   1.000
_cell.length_c   1.000
_cell.angle_alpha   90.00
_cell.angle_beta   90.00
_cell.angle_gamma   90.00
#
_symmetry.space_group_name_H-M   'P 1'
#
loop_
_entity.id
_entity.type
_entity.pdbx_description
1 polymer ?
#
loop_
_entity_poly.entity_id
_entity_poly.type
_entity_poly.pdbx_seq_one_letter_code
_entity_poly.pdbx_strand_id
1 'polypeptide(L)' 'MAIGFVLISAAPAQEHDVYNRLSKVPQVVELHPLFGEYDLIAKIKADDFEKLGKIVVDKIRSIDGVIDTKTLTGTKF' A
#
# COMPACT_ATOMS: atom_id res chain seq x y z
N MET A 1 -5.47 -17.00 -3.55
CA MET A 1 -4.97 -15.65 -3.83
C MET A 1 -5.58 -14.66 -2.86
N ALA A 2 -4.74 -13.84 -2.22
CA ALA A 2 -5.19 -12.84 -1.27
C ALA A 2 -5.11 -11.45 -1.90
N ILE A 3 -6.13 -10.63 -1.62
CA ILE A 3 -6.19 -9.25 -2.09
C ILE A 3 -6.32 -8.34 -0.88
N GLY A 4 -5.51 -7.29 -0.85
CA GLY A 4 -5.59 -6.28 0.18
C GLY A 4 -5.60 -4.88 -0.40
N PHE A 5 -6.16 -3.97 0.35
CA PHE A 5 -6.15 -2.54 0.04
C PHE A 5 -5.39 -1.84 1.16
N VAL A 6 -4.40 -1.07 0.81
CA VAL A 6 -3.57 -0.37 1.78
C VAL A 6 -3.77 1.13 1.60
N LEU A 7 -4.28 1.76 2.65
CA LEU A 7 -4.37 3.21 2.71
C LEU A 7 -3.06 3.73 3.29
N ILE A 8 -2.47 4.71 2.64
CA ILE A 8 -1.12 5.15 2.94
C ILE A 8 -1.10 6.65 3.17
N SER A 9 -0.49 7.06 4.27
CA SER A 9 -0.19 8.46 4.54
C SER A 9 1.28 8.72 4.30
N ALA A 10 1.58 9.74 3.52
CA ALA A 10 2.94 10.13 3.21
C ALA A 10 3.33 11.40 3.95
N ALA A 11 4.62 11.55 4.23
CA ALA A 11 5.13 12.77 4.83
C ALA A 11 4.90 13.95 3.87
N PRO A 12 4.67 15.16 4.40
CA PRO A 12 4.44 16.33 3.56
C PRO A 12 5.54 16.52 2.52
N ALA A 13 5.12 16.80 1.29
CA ALA A 13 5.99 16.98 0.12
C ALA A 13 6.66 15.70 -0.37
N GLN A 14 6.39 14.54 0.22
CA GLN A 14 6.94 13.26 -0.21
C GLN A 14 5.94 12.36 -0.90
N GLU A 15 4.72 12.82 -1.10
CA GLU A 15 3.65 12.01 -1.71
C GLU A 15 4.06 11.47 -3.08
N HIS A 16 4.70 12.29 -3.88
CA HIS A 16 5.13 11.92 -5.22
C HIS A 16 6.20 10.85 -5.21
N ASP A 17 7.19 10.99 -4.32
CA ASP A 17 8.27 10.02 -4.19
C ASP A 17 7.73 8.67 -3.70
N VAL A 18 6.81 8.70 -2.74
CA VAL A 18 6.18 7.48 -2.24
C VAL A 18 5.38 6.81 -3.36
N TYR A 19 4.62 7.58 -4.12
CA TYR A 19 3.88 7.05 -5.28
C TYR A 19 4.83 6.34 -6.25
N ASN A 20 5.93 6.99 -6.61
CA ASN A 20 6.89 6.43 -7.56
C ASN A 20 7.51 5.13 -7.05
N ARG A 21 7.83 5.05 -5.78
CA ARG A 21 8.40 3.84 -5.19
C ARG A 21 7.38 2.70 -5.13
N LEU A 22 6.14 3.02 -4.76
CA LEU A 22 5.07 2.02 -4.73
C LEU A 22 4.77 1.46 -6.12
N SER A 23 4.84 2.29 -7.15
CA SER A 23 4.58 1.85 -8.52
C SER A 23 5.57 0.81 -9.02
N LYS A 24 6.71 0.67 -8.36
CA LYS A 24 7.75 -0.30 -8.71
C LYS A 24 7.62 -1.61 -7.93
N VAL A 25 6.71 -1.70 -6.99
CA VAL A 25 6.47 -2.93 -6.23
C VAL A 25 5.59 -3.86 -7.06
N PRO A 26 6.10 -5.06 -7.43
CA PRO A 26 5.34 -5.94 -8.34
C PRO A 26 3.96 -6.35 -7.83
N GLN A 27 3.80 -6.48 -6.52
CA GLN A 27 2.55 -6.91 -5.91
C GLN A 27 1.50 -5.80 -5.88
N VAL A 28 1.89 -4.55 -6.14
CA VAL A 28 0.95 -3.44 -6.25
C VAL A 28 0.35 -3.46 -7.65
N VAL A 29 -0.92 -3.83 -7.74
CA VAL A 29 -1.60 -3.98 -9.02
C VAL A 29 -2.45 -2.77 -9.40
N GLU A 30 -2.81 -1.95 -8.41
CA GLU A 30 -3.48 -0.67 -8.62
C GLU A 30 -2.94 0.32 -7.59
N LEU A 31 -2.80 1.55 -7.99
CA LEU A 31 -2.30 2.61 -7.13
C LEU A 31 -2.98 3.91 -7.52
N HIS A 32 -3.64 4.54 -6.57
CA HIS A 32 -4.39 5.77 -6.82
C HIS A 32 -4.03 6.83 -5.78
N PRO A 33 -3.73 8.05 -6.23
CA PRO A 33 -3.60 9.17 -5.30
C PRO A 33 -4.98 9.57 -4.79
N LEU A 34 -5.03 9.98 -3.53
CA LEU A 34 -6.26 10.36 -2.86
C LEU A 34 -6.13 11.78 -2.31
N PHE A 35 -7.27 12.38 -2.11
CA PHE A 35 -7.37 13.65 -1.41
C PHE A 35 -8.21 13.43 -0.14
N GLY A 36 -7.64 13.74 1.01
CA GLY A 36 -8.34 13.59 2.28
C GLY A 36 -7.45 13.01 3.37
N GLU A 37 -8.01 12.11 4.17
CA GLU A 37 -7.31 11.57 5.34
C GLU A 37 -6.05 10.77 4.97
N TYR A 38 -6.08 10.09 3.83
CA TYR A 38 -4.94 9.33 3.32
C TYR A 38 -4.52 9.88 1.96
N ASP A 39 -3.25 9.72 1.65
CA ASP A 39 -2.67 10.28 0.43
C ASP A 39 -2.73 9.30 -0.75
N LEU A 40 -2.70 8.01 -0.47
CA LEU A 40 -2.67 6.98 -1.51
C LEU A 40 -3.47 5.76 -1.09
N ILE A 41 -4.01 5.05 -2.07
CA ILE A 41 -4.54 3.71 -1.87
C ILE A 41 -3.89 2.77 -2.87
N ALA A 42 -3.43 1.63 -2.38
CA ALA A 42 -2.83 0.59 -3.20
C ALA A 42 -3.62 -0.71 -3.08
N LYS A 43 -3.88 -1.35 -4.21
CA LYS A 43 -4.41 -2.71 -4.22
C LYS A 43 -3.25 -3.65 -4.42
N ILE A 44 -3.10 -4.61 -3.51
CA ILE A 44 -2.00 -5.57 -3.57
C ILE A 44 -2.55 -6.99 -3.65
N LYS A 45 -1.79 -7.83 -4.34
CA LYS A 45 -2.10 -9.26 -4.48
C LYS A 45 -0.94 -10.09 -3.97
N ALA A 46 -1.27 -11.16 -3.28
CA ALA A 46 -0.31 -12.15 -2.80
C ALA A 46 -0.93 -13.55 -2.87
N ASP A 47 -0.10 -14.57 -2.70
CA ASP A 47 -0.59 -15.95 -2.75
C ASP A 47 -1.54 -16.26 -1.59
N ASP A 48 -1.25 -15.69 -0.43
CA ASP A 48 -2.08 -15.87 0.77
C ASP A 48 -1.99 -14.61 1.66
N PHE A 49 -2.80 -14.57 2.72
CA PHE A 49 -2.85 -13.41 3.60
C PHE A 49 -1.57 -13.23 4.41
N GLU A 50 -0.86 -14.30 4.74
CA GLU A 50 0.41 -14.20 5.44
C GLU A 50 1.46 -13.49 4.58
N LYS A 51 1.55 -13.86 3.30
CA LYS A 51 2.45 -13.20 2.37
C LYS A 51 2.04 -11.76 2.09
N LEU A 52 0.74 -11.50 2.05
CA LEU A 52 0.23 -10.15 1.87
C LEU A 52 0.67 -9.23 3.02
N GLY A 53 0.55 -9.71 4.26
CA GLY A 53 1.00 -8.96 5.42
C GLY A 53 2.50 -8.69 5.37
N LYS A 54 3.28 -9.66 4.93
CA LYS A 54 4.72 -9.50 4.80
C LYS A 54 5.08 -8.45 3.75
N ILE A 55 4.36 -8.42 2.64
CA ILE A 55 4.57 -7.41 1.61
C ILE A 55 4.32 -6.01 2.19
N VAL A 56 3.25 -5.84 2.95
CA VAL A 56 2.95 -4.54 3.58
C VAL A 56 4.09 -4.11 4.48
N VAL A 57 4.57 -5.00 5.34
CA VAL A 57 5.63 -4.67 6.30
C VAL A 57 6.96 -4.43 5.58
N ASP A 58 7.35 -5.33 4.69
CA ASP A 58 8.68 -5.31 4.10
C ASP A 58 8.83 -4.35 2.94
N LYS A 59 7.77 -4.14 2.16
CA LYS A 59 7.86 -3.40 0.91
C LYS A 59 7.11 -2.08 0.90
N ILE A 60 6.10 -1.92 1.73
CA ILE A 60 5.32 -0.68 1.77
C ILE A 60 5.70 0.18 2.95
N ARG A 61 5.65 -0.38 4.15
CA ARG A 61 5.97 0.39 5.37
C ARG A 61 7.44 0.76 5.46
N SER A 62 8.31 0.07 4.73
CA SER A 62 9.74 0.36 4.69
C SER A 62 10.11 1.52 3.75
N ILE A 63 9.18 2.00 2.95
CA ILE A 63 9.46 3.11 2.02
C ILE A 63 9.63 4.41 2.80
N ASP A 64 10.73 5.13 2.52
CA ASP A 64 10.94 6.44 3.11
C ASP A 64 9.81 7.39 2.69
N GLY A 65 9.26 8.09 3.66
CA GLY A 65 8.16 9.00 3.43
C GLY A 65 6.80 8.41 3.79
N VAL A 66 6.69 7.10 3.98
CA VAL A 66 5.46 6.48 4.49
C VAL A 66 5.42 6.66 5.99
N ILE A 67 4.42 7.38 6.49
CA ILE A 67 4.30 7.67 7.92
C ILE A 67 3.23 6.82 8.60
N ASP A 68 2.23 6.37 7.85
CA ASP A 68 1.18 5.52 8.41
C ASP A 68 0.54 4.70 7.30
N THR A 69 0.07 3.50 7.67
CA THR A 69 -0.65 2.63 6.74
C THR A 69 -1.83 1.98 7.45
N LYS A 70 -2.88 1.74 6.69
CA LYS A 70 -4.02 0.97 7.16
C LYS A 70 -4.35 -0.08 6.10
N THR A 71 -4.30 -1.34 6.48
CA THR A 71 -4.53 -2.44 5.55
C THR A 71 -5.92 -3.02 5.75
N LEU A 72 -6.65 -3.14 4.65
CA LEU A 72 -7.97 -3.76 4.61
C LEU A 72 -7.85 -4.99 3.71
N THR A 73 -8.28 -6.14 4.20
CA THR A 73 -8.23 -7.37 3.42
C THR A 73 -9.63 -7.75 2.95
N GLY A 74 -9.66 -8.45 1.81
CA GLY A 74 -10.92 -8.96 1.30
C GLY A 74 -11.48 -10.04 2.19
N THR A 75 -12.79 -10.22 2.15
CA THR A 75 -13.46 -11.28 2.87
C THR A 75 -14.53 -11.91 1.97
N LYS A 76 -15.01 -13.05 2.41
CA LYS A 76 -16.05 -13.80 1.72
C LYS A 76 -17.34 -13.72 2.50
N PHE A 77 -18.42 -13.44 1.81
CA PHE A 77 -19.75 -13.45 2.42
C PHE A 77 -20.53 -14.68 2.03
#